data_d15083a4516977cd01f0a50a1e63a69b
#
_entry.id   d15083a4516977cd01f0a50a1e63a69b
#
_cell.length_a   1.000
_cell.length_b   1.000
_cell.length_c   1.000
_cell.angle_alpha   90.00
_cell.angle_beta   90.00
_cell.angle_gamma   90.00
#
_symmetry.space_group_name_H-M   'P 1'
#
loop_
_entity.id
_entity.type
_entity.pdbx_description
1 polymer ?
#
loop_
_entity_poly.entity_id
_entity_poly.type
_entity_poly.pdbx_seq_one_letter_code
_entity_poly.pdbx_strand_id
1 'polypeptide(L)'
;MCIRDSTATMESGIGILAERGIGALVVLGADRRVIGILSERDIVRALAERGAGALTEPIARVMTRTQSACTQSKTVNSVMEQMTAGKFRHVPVVEHEQLVGIVSIGDVVKHRLTQMERESEALHDYIQTA
;
A
#
# COMPACT_ATOMS: atom_id res chain seq x y z
N MET A 1 -1.06 -2.03 -11.65
CA MET A 1 -0.38 -2.40 -10.41
C MET A 1 1.09 -2.66 -10.70
N CYS A 2 1.98 -2.12 -9.90
CA CYS A 2 3.41 -2.28 -10.13
C CYS A 2 4.01 -3.25 -9.13
N ILE A 3 4.73 -4.24 -9.67
CA ILE A 3 5.29 -5.36 -8.93
C ILE A 3 6.76 -5.47 -9.27
N ARG A 4 7.59 -5.77 -8.26
CA ARG A 4 9.01 -6.05 -8.47
C ARG A 4 9.45 -7.24 -7.65
N ASP A 5 10.46 -7.95 -8.17
CA ASP A 5 11.10 -9.01 -7.44
C ASP A 5 12.01 -8.44 -6.34
N SER A 6 12.14 -9.17 -5.26
CA SER A 6 12.97 -8.78 -4.12
C SER A 6 14.45 -8.59 -4.48
N THR A 7 14.92 -9.25 -5.53
CA THR A 7 16.31 -9.16 -6.01
C THR A 7 16.56 -7.96 -6.93
N ALA A 8 15.50 -7.26 -7.39
CA ALA A 8 15.67 -6.05 -8.19
C ALA A 8 16.36 -4.95 -7.35
N THR A 9 17.04 -4.04 -8.03
CA THR A 9 17.75 -2.95 -7.35
C THR A 9 16.79 -1.84 -6.94
N MET A 10 17.20 -1.08 -5.93
CA MET A 10 16.49 0.12 -5.50
C MET A 10 16.33 1.12 -6.63
N GLU A 11 17.36 1.31 -7.44
CA GLU A 11 17.33 2.21 -8.60
C GLU A 11 16.20 1.82 -9.57
N SER A 12 16.06 0.53 -9.84
CA SER A 12 14.98 0.00 -10.69
C SER A 12 13.60 0.29 -10.10
N GLY A 13 13.43 0.07 -8.80
CA GLY A 13 12.18 0.34 -8.10
C GLY A 13 11.81 1.81 -8.10
N ILE A 14 12.77 2.67 -7.82
CA ILE A 14 12.59 4.12 -7.83
C ILE A 14 12.15 4.60 -9.22
N GLY A 15 12.79 4.07 -10.27
CA GLY A 15 12.44 4.41 -11.64
C GLY A 15 10.98 4.11 -11.97
N ILE A 16 10.46 2.98 -11.50
CA ILE A 16 9.06 2.60 -11.71
C ILE A 16 8.12 3.52 -10.95
N LEU A 17 8.43 3.84 -9.70
CA LEU A 17 7.62 4.74 -8.90
C LEU A 17 7.51 6.12 -9.57
N ALA A 18 8.63 6.64 -10.05
CA ALA A 18 8.68 7.94 -10.73
C ALA A 18 7.93 7.91 -12.05
N GLU A 19 8.16 6.89 -12.88
CA GLU A 19 7.53 6.75 -14.19
C GLU A 19 6.01 6.62 -14.08
N ARG A 20 5.54 5.87 -13.09
CA ARG A 20 4.11 5.62 -12.90
C ARG A 20 3.42 6.63 -12.00
N GLY A 21 4.17 7.49 -11.33
CA GLY A 21 3.60 8.47 -10.41
C GLY A 21 2.89 7.84 -9.22
N ILE A 22 3.44 6.75 -8.70
CA ILE A 22 2.87 6.02 -7.56
C ILE A 22 3.78 6.07 -6.35
N GLY A 23 3.23 5.83 -5.17
CA GLY A 23 3.96 5.94 -3.91
C GLY A 23 4.48 4.63 -3.32
N ALA A 24 4.13 3.49 -3.92
CA ALA A 24 4.54 2.19 -3.40
C ALA A 24 4.52 1.10 -4.46
N LEU A 25 5.40 0.11 -4.28
CA LEU A 25 5.48 -1.10 -5.10
C LEU A 25 5.24 -2.31 -4.22
N VAL A 26 4.58 -3.32 -4.78
CA VAL A 26 4.49 -4.63 -4.14
C VAL A 26 5.73 -5.44 -4.51
N VAL A 27 6.36 -6.07 -3.53
CA VAL A 27 7.57 -6.85 -3.70
C VAL A 27 7.24 -8.33 -3.55
N LEU A 28 7.62 -9.11 -4.55
CA LEU A 28 7.38 -10.55 -4.57
C LEU A 28 8.66 -11.34 -4.29
N GLY A 29 8.50 -12.46 -3.62
CA GLY A 29 9.57 -13.44 -3.44
C GLY A 29 9.68 -14.39 -4.62
N ALA A 30 10.57 -15.38 -4.50
CA ALA A 30 10.88 -16.33 -5.57
C ALA A 30 9.68 -17.15 -6.04
N ASP A 31 8.71 -17.40 -5.19
CA ASP A 31 7.48 -18.13 -5.48
C ASP A 31 6.31 -17.24 -5.87
N ARG A 32 6.60 -15.96 -6.17
CA ARG A 32 5.62 -14.93 -6.52
C ARG A 32 4.66 -14.58 -5.38
N ARG A 33 5.02 -14.91 -4.15
CA ARG A 33 4.27 -14.49 -2.98
C ARG A 33 4.67 -13.07 -2.57
N VAL A 34 3.71 -12.33 -2.05
CA VAL A 34 3.98 -10.99 -1.53
C VAL A 34 4.82 -11.11 -0.27
N ILE A 35 6.00 -10.51 -0.27
CA ILE A 35 6.90 -10.52 0.88
C ILE A 35 7.08 -9.13 1.50
N GLY A 36 6.74 -8.08 0.78
CA GLY A 36 6.87 -6.74 1.32
C GLY A 36 6.35 -5.67 0.39
N ILE A 37 6.51 -4.43 0.83
CA ILE A 37 6.16 -3.24 0.08
C ILE A 37 7.32 -2.27 0.15
N LEU A 38 7.70 -1.70 -0.98
CA LEU A 38 8.68 -0.62 -1.06
C LEU A 38 7.91 0.69 -1.24
N SER A 39 7.99 1.57 -0.27
CA SER A 39 7.32 2.87 -0.30
C SER A 39 8.33 4.00 -0.45
N GLU A 40 7.82 5.18 -0.82
CA GLU A 40 8.65 6.40 -0.87
C GLU A 40 9.33 6.67 0.46
N ARG A 41 8.65 6.38 1.57
CA ARG A 41 9.21 6.54 2.92
C ARG A 41 10.43 5.65 3.13
N ASP A 42 10.37 4.39 2.69
CA ASP A 42 11.49 3.46 2.79
C ASP A 42 12.70 3.97 1.99
N ILE A 43 12.43 4.51 0.81
CA ILE A 43 13.47 5.06 -0.07
C ILE A 43 14.14 6.26 0.57
N VAL A 44 13.36 7.20 1.07
CA VAL A 44 13.91 8.40 1.74
C VAL A 44 14.77 8.01 2.93
N ARG A 45 14.30 7.06 3.73
CA ARG A 45 15.04 6.57 4.89
C ARG A 45 16.37 5.93 4.47
N ALA A 46 16.36 5.07 3.46
CA ALA A 46 17.56 4.42 2.98
C ALA A 46 18.59 5.41 2.43
N LEU A 47 18.14 6.39 1.66
CA LEU A 47 19.01 7.44 1.12
C LEU A 47 19.60 8.32 2.22
N ALA A 48 18.82 8.61 3.26
CA ALA A 48 19.29 9.39 4.41
C ALA A 48 20.36 8.64 5.20
N GLU A 49 20.23 7.33 5.33
CA GLU A 49 21.17 6.50 6.09
C GLU A 49 22.45 6.15 5.31
N ARG A 50 22.32 5.83 4.02
CA ARG A 50 23.43 5.26 3.23
C ARG A 50 23.77 6.06 1.98
N GLY A 51 23.06 7.15 1.70
CA GLY A 51 23.32 7.98 0.54
C GLY A 51 23.10 7.24 -0.78
N ALA A 52 23.85 7.66 -1.80
CA ALA A 52 23.71 7.09 -3.14
C ALA A 52 24.01 5.58 -3.22
N GLY A 53 24.73 5.03 -2.25
CA GLY A 53 25.02 3.60 -2.19
C GLY A 53 23.76 2.75 -2.06
N ALA A 54 22.68 3.30 -1.53
CA ALA A 54 21.41 2.60 -1.41
C ALA A 54 20.80 2.23 -2.77
N LEU A 55 21.12 2.95 -3.84
CA LEU A 55 20.57 2.72 -5.18
C LEU A 55 20.93 1.36 -5.76
N THR A 56 22.09 0.84 -5.41
CA THR A 56 22.56 -0.46 -5.90
C THR A 56 22.16 -1.63 -5.01
N GLU A 57 21.57 -1.36 -3.86
CA GLU A 57 21.11 -2.41 -2.95
C GLU A 57 19.86 -3.10 -3.48
N PRO A 58 19.66 -4.39 -3.17
CA PRO A 58 18.41 -5.05 -3.52
C PRO A 58 17.24 -4.48 -2.72
N ILE A 59 16.08 -4.45 -3.35
CA ILE A 59 14.85 -3.96 -2.71
C ILE A 59 14.57 -4.69 -1.41
N ALA A 60 14.89 -5.97 -1.34
CA ALA A 60 14.68 -6.81 -0.16
C ALA A 60 15.30 -6.24 1.11
N ARG A 61 16.40 -5.47 0.98
CA ARG A 61 17.06 -4.87 2.14
C ARG A 61 16.38 -3.61 2.66
N VAL A 62 15.60 -2.97 1.82
CA VAL A 62 15.02 -1.65 2.14
C VAL A 62 13.52 -1.74 2.38
N MET A 63 12.84 -2.64 1.70
CA MET A 63 11.38 -2.79 1.80
C MET A 63 10.91 -3.02 3.24
N THR A 64 9.68 -2.64 3.50
CA THR A 64 8.99 -3.04 4.72
C THR A 64 8.39 -4.41 4.49
N ARG A 65 8.79 -5.40 5.28
CA ARG A 65 8.22 -6.74 5.21
C ARG A 65 6.78 -6.69 5.68
N THR A 66 5.89 -7.29 4.90
CA THR A 66 4.50 -7.37 5.32
C THR A 66 4.12 -8.83 5.58
N GLN A 67 3.56 -9.05 6.76
CA GLN A 67 2.92 -10.33 7.10
C GLN A 67 1.42 -10.18 7.03
N SER A 68 0.97 -8.96 6.74
CA SER A 68 -0.44 -8.60 6.75
C SER A 68 -0.91 -8.33 5.33
N ALA A 69 -1.77 -9.22 4.84
CA ALA A 69 -2.50 -9.02 3.60
C ALA A 69 -3.99 -9.01 3.95
N CYS A 70 -4.79 -8.42 3.09
CA CYS A 70 -6.23 -8.52 3.24
C CYS A 70 -6.84 -9.22 2.03
N THR A 71 -8.09 -9.65 2.15
CA THR A 71 -8.88 -10.20 1.06
C THR A 71 -9.90 -9.17 0.60
N GLN A 72 -10.47 -9.36 -0.57
CA GLN A 72 -11.51 -8.46 -1.08
C GLN A 72 -12.76 -8.41 -0.19
N SER A 73 -12.96 -9.43 0.61
CA SER A 73 -14.10 -9.49 1.54
C SER A 73 -13.91 -8.68 2.82
N LYS A 74 -12.69 -8.19 3.09
CA LYS A 74 -12.44 -7.38 4.29
C LYS A 74 -13.12 -6.02 4.19
N THR A 75 -13.66 -5.58 5.32
CA THR A 75 -14.30 -4.26 5.39
C THR A 75 -13.26 -3.15 5.45
N VAL A 76 -13.68 -1.94 5.06
CA VAL A 76 -12.84 -0.74 5.15
C VAL A 76 -12.38 -0.51 6.60
N ASN A 77 -13.28 -0.65 7.57
CA ASN A 77 -12.92 -0.47 8.98
C ASN A 77 -11.87 -1.49 9.44
N SER A 78 -11.99 -2.74 9.00
CA SER A 78 -11.02 -3.78 9.32
C SER A 78 -9.64 -3.47 8.75
N VAL A 79 -9.58 -2.96 7.51
CA VAL A 79 -8.33 -2.55 6.88
C VAL A 79 -7.72 -1.34 7.61
N MET A 80 -8.55 -0.38 8.03
CA MET A 80 -8.08 0.77 8.82
C MET A 80 -7.45 0.33 10.14
N GLU A 81 -8.08 -0.60 10.84
CA GLU A 81 -7.54 -1.16 12.07
C GLU A 81 -6.20 -1.84 11.84
N GLN A 82 -6.10 -2.61 10.76
CA GLN A 82 -4.88 -3.28 10.37
C GLN A 82 -3.74 -2.28 10.09
N MET A 83 -4.03 -1.21 9.36
CA MET A 83 -3.06 -0.14 9.07
C MET A 83 -2.61 0.57 10.34
N THR A 84 -3.55 0.87 11.24
CA THR A 84 -3.27 1.56 12.49
C THR A 84 -2.41 0.70 13.41
N ALA A 85 -2.76 -0.56 13.57
CA ALA A 85 -2.04 -1.49 14.44
C ALA A 85 -0.61 -1.73 13.94
N GLY A 86 -0.42 -1.87 12.63
CA GLY A 86 0.88 -2.13 12.02
C GLY A 86 1.67 -0.88 11.66
N LYS A 87 1.07 0.30 11.74
CA LYS A 87 1.68 1.58 11.36
C LYS A 87 2.14 1.62 9.91
N PHE A 88 1.41 0.97 9.01
CA PHE A 88 1.70 0.98 7.58
C PHE A 88 0.55 1.61 6.79
N ARG A 89 0.87 2.13 5.61
CA ARG A 89 -0.05 2.90 4.77
C ARG A 89 -0.52 2.16 3.53
N HIS A 90 -0.05 0.95 3.32
CA HIS A 90 -0.39 0.14 2.16
C HIS A 90 -0.59 -1.30 2.60
N VAL A 91 -1.65 -1.92 2.10
CA VAL A 91 -1.96 -3.32 2.39
C VAL A 91 -2.18 -4.04 1.07
N PRO A 92 -1.45 -5.13 0.79
CA PRO A 92 -1.71 -5.92 -0.40
C PRO A 92 -3.02 -6.69 -0.25
N VAL A 93 -3.74 -6.82 -1.35
CA VAL A 93 -4.97 -7.61 -1.43
C VAL A 93 -4.65 -8.92 -2.13
N VAL A 94 -4.87 -10.03 -1.44
CA VAL A 94 -4.53 -11.37 -1.92
C VAL A 94 -5.78 -12.23 -1.94
N GLU A 95 -5.99 -12.92 -3.06
CA GLU A 95 -7.06 -13.91 -3.21
C GLU A 95 -6.43 -15.19 -3.76
N HIS A 96 -6.73 -16.33 -3.12
CA HIS A 96 -6.19 -17.63 -3.51
C HIS A 96 -4.66 -17.62 -3.65
N GLU A 97 -3.99 -16.99 -2.70
CA GLU A 97 -2.52 -16.83 -2.65
C GLU A 97 -1.95 -15.97 -3.77
N GLN A 98 -2.80 -15.30 -4.56
CA GLN A 98 -2.35 -14.43 -5.63
C GLN A 98 -2.66 -12.97 -5.33
N LEU A 99 -1.71 -12.10 -5.68
CA LEU A 99 -1.88 -10.66 -5.52
C LEU A 99 -2.89 -10.14 -6.54
N VAL A 100 -3.96 -9.50 -6.06
CA VAL A 100 -4.98 -8.90 -6.93
C VAL A 100 -4.99 -7.37 -6.86
N GLY A 101 -4.37 -6.78 -5.85
CA GLY A 101 -4.32 -5.32 -5.74
C GLY A 101 -3.57 -4.86 -4.52
N ILE A 102 -3.57 -3.55 -4.33
CA ILE A 102 -3.00 -2.89 -3.15
C ILE A 102 -3.96 -1.79 -2.72
N VAL A 103 -4.16 -1.65 -1.42
CA VAL A 103 -4.99 -0.60 -0.85
C VAL A 103 -4.07 0.37 -0.11
N SER A 104 -4.20 1.67 -0.41
CA SER A 104 -3.47 2.72 0.30
C SER A 104 -4.35 3.36 1.36
N ILE A 105 -3.72 4.03 2.34
CA ILE A 105 -4.47 4.80 3.34
C ILE A 105 -5.29 5.91 2.66
N GLY A 106 -4.80 6.48 1.56
CA GLY A 106 -5.54 7.47 0.80
C GLY A 106 -6.86 6.92 0.23
N ASP A 107 -6.83 5.68 -0.29
CA ASP A 107 -8.02 5.01 -0.79
C ASP A 107 -9.03 4.77 0.32
N VAL A 108 -8.56 4.35 1.49
CA VAL A 108 -9.41 4.08 2.65
C VAL A 108 -10.07 5.37 3.14
N VAL A 109 -9.30 6.44 3.27
CA VAL A 109 -9.81 7.75 3.71
C VAL A 109 -10.86 8.28 2.72
N LYS A 110 -10.57 8.20 1.43
CA LYS A 110 -11.49 8.64 0.37
C LYS A 110 -12.82 7.89 0.44
N HIS A 111 -12.76 6.58 0.59
CA HIS A 111 -13.97 5.75 0.70
C HIS A 111 -14.77 6.11 1.94
N ARG A 112 -14.08 6.33 3.08
CA ARG A 112 -14.72 6.68 4.34
C ARG A 112 -15.42 8.04 4.27
N LEU A 113 -14.77 9.03 3.64
CA LEU A 113 -15.36 10.34 3.43
C LEU A 113 -16.61 10.26 2.55
N THR A 114 -16.58 9.48 1.48
CA THR A 114 -17.72 9.27 0.61
C THR A 114 -18.90 8.65 1.38
N GLN A 115 -18.62 7.66 2.23
CA GLN A 115 -19.63 7.05 3.09
C GLN A 115 -20.28 8.08 4.01
N MET A 116 -19.46 8.89 4.67
CA MET A 116 -19.94 9.93 5.58
C MET A 116 -20.81 10.96 4.86
N GLU A 117 -20.44 11.36 3.65
CA GLU A 117 -21.23 12.26 2.84
C GLU A 117 -22.60 11.67 2.50
N ARG A 118 -22.64 10.40 2.11
CA ARG A 118 -23.90 9.70 1.79
C ARG A 118 -24.81 9.60 3.01
N GLU A 119 -24.26 9.29 4.16
CA GLU A 119 -25.00 9.21 5.41
C GLU A 119 -25.57 10.59 5.79
N SER A 120 -24.78 11.64 5.62
CA SER A 120 -25.19 13.01 5.89
C SER A 120 -26.32 13.45 4.94
N GLU A 121 -26.19 13.17 3.65
CA GLU A 121 -27.24 13.48 2.65
C GLU A 121 -28.52 12.73 2.95
N ALA A 122 -28.44 11.44 3.25
CA ALA A 122 -29.60 10.65 3.59
C ALA A 122 -30.34 11.18 4.82
N LEU A 123 -29.61 11.58 5.84
CA LEU A 123 -30.18 12.17 7.05
C LEU A 123 -30.84 13.52 6.75
N HIS A 124 -30.19 14.34 5.92
CA HIS A 124 -30.72 15.64 5.52
C HIS A 124 -32.02 15.49 4.75
N ASP A 125 -32.08 14.57 3.80
CA ASP A 125 -33.29 14.28 3.02
C ASP A 125 -34.41 13.78 3.91
N TYR A 126 -34.12 12.92 4.87
CA TYR A 126 -35.08 12.44 5.85
C TYR A 126 -35.67 13.58 6.67
N ILE A 127 -34.83 14.49 7.13
CA ILE A 127 -35.26 15.64 7.92
C ILE A 127 -36.15 16.57 7.10
N GLN A 128 -35.85 16.79 5.82
CA GLN A 128 -36.63 17.65 4.95
C GLN A 128 -37.99 17.04 4.57
N THR A 129 -38.09 15.73 4.50
CA THR A 129 -39.32 15.04 4.14
C THR A 129 -40.23 14.77 5.34
N ALA A 130 -39.72 14.90 6.53
CA ALA A 130 -40.48 14.73 7.75
C ALA A 130 -41.25 16.01 8.11
#